data_e2ce7267c322826cedb4093462ce4b05
#
_entry.id   e2ce7267c322826cedb4093462ce4b05
#
_cell.length_a   1.000
_cell.length_b   1.000
_cell.length_c   1.000
_cell.angle_alpha   90.00
_cell.angle_beta   90.00
_cell.angle_gamma   90.00
#
_symmetry.space_group_name_H-M   'P 1'
#
loop_
_entity.id
_entity.type
_entity.pdbx_description
1 polymer ?
#
loop_
_entity_poly.entity_id
_entity_poly.type
_entity_poly.pdbx_seq_one_letter_code
_entity_poly.pdbx_strand_id
1 'polypeptide(L)'
;MRICITSSGPNLDSLVDPRFGRCVYFIFVDEENKRKINVVQNDAVNAIRGAGIRAAQTVIDQKAEVVITGNIGPNPFDALRSSGIKIFQAPPGIKVKDALSDFKENKLTEITSLFRGRGFGRGRGFGRGFGRGFGRGRKSF
;
A
#
# COMPACT_ATOMS: atom_id res chain seq x y z
N MET A 1 15.12 -3.53 -10.96
CA MET A 1 13.82 -3.69 -10.26
C MET A 1 13.16 -2.32 -10.09
N ARG A 2 11.92 -2.22 -10.45
CA ARG A 2 11.18 -0.95 -10.37
C ARG A 2 10.31 -0.96 -9.13
N ILE A 3 10.50 0.02 -8.25
CA ILE A 3 9.83 0.11 -6.96
C ILE A 3 8.88 1.30 -6.97
N CYS A 4 7.64 1.08 -6.54
CA CYS A 4 6.64 2.14 -6.37
C CYS A 4 6.47 2.43 -4.89
N ILE A 5 6.51 3.71 -4.52
CA ILE A 5 6.31 4.14 -3.14
C ILE A 5 5.19 5.16 -3.12
N THR A 6 4.18 4.94 -2.28
CA THR A 6 3.10 5.91 -2.12
C THR A 6 3.62 7.11 -1.33
N SER A 7 3.36 8.31 -1.80
CA SER A 7 3.98 9.51 -1.26
C SER A 7 2.97 10.63 -1.07
N SER A 8 3.18 11.44 -0.05
CA SER A 8 2.39 12.64 0.20
C SER A 8 2.88 13.84 -0.60
N GLY A 9 4.07 13.75 -1.16
CA GLY A 9 4.67 14.83 -1.94
C GLY A 9 5.49 14.29 -3.10
N PRO A 10 6.02 15.18 -3.96
CA PRO A 10 6.63 14.75 -5.23
C PRO A 10 8.12 14.42 -5.17
N ASN A 11 8.71 14.33 -3.99
CA ASN A 11 10.16 14.09 -3.90
C ASN A 11 10.49 13.05 -2.82
N LEU A 12 11.76 12.65 -2.77
CA LEU A 12 12.22 11.59 -1.88
C LEU A 12 12.23 12.00 -0.40
N ASP A 13 12.19 13.29 -0.10
CA ASP A 13 12.09 13.78 1.27
C ASP A 13 10.66 13.84 1.78
N SER A 14 9.69 13.59 0.91
CA SER A 14 8.29 13.53 1.30
C SER A 14 8.03 12.30 2.17
N LEU A 15 6.98 12.38 3.00
CA LEU A 15 6.58 11.24 3.82
C LEU A 15 5.87 10.19 2.95
N VAL A 16 6.05 8.92 3.31
CA VAL A 16 5.27 7.85 2.71
C VAL A 16 3.81 8.06 3.08
N ASP A 17 2.93 8.06 2.08
CA ASP A 17 1.50 8.19 2.35
C ASP A 17 1.00 6.84 2.87
N PRO A 18 0.32 6.82 4.03
CA PRO A 18 -0.14 5.56 4.60
C PRO A 18 -1.30 4.91 3.85
N ARG A 19 -1.89 5.61 2.86
CA ARG A 19 -3.08 5.11 2.17
C ARG A 19 -2.77 4.82 0.71
N PHE A 20 -2.76 3.56 0.34
CA PHE A 20 -2.40 3.20 -1.04
C PHE A 20 -3.32 3.84 -2.08
N GLY A 21 -4.63 3.69 -1.93
CA GLY A 21 -5.58 4.18 -2.93
C GLY A 21 -5.80 5.69 -2.93
N ARG A 22 -5.47 6.36 -1.84
CA ARG A 22 -5.72 7.78 -1.64
C ARG A 22 -4.46 8.62 -1.53
N CYS A 23 -3.31 8.06 -1.86
CA CYS A 23 -2.07 8.83 -1.86
C CYS A 23 -2.09 9.89 -2.95
N VAL A 24 -1.34 10.96 -2.73
CA VAL A 24 -1.30 12.08 -3.69
C VAL A 24 -0.41 11.72 -4.87
N TYR A 25 0.75 11.09 -4.60
CA TYR A 25 1.72 10.74 -5.62
C TYR A 25 2.17 9.31 -5.49
N PHE A 26 2.55 8.73 -6.63
CA PHE A 26 3.35 7.51 -6.70
C PHE A 26 4.75 7.89 -7.14
N ILE A 27 5.77 7.45 -6.41
CA ILE A 27 7.16 7.65 -6.80
C ILE A 27 7.71 6.32 -7.25
N PHE A 28 8.15 6.25 -8.51
CA PHE A 28 8.74 5.04 -9.07
C PHE A 28 10.25 5.23 -9.13
N VAL A 29 10.98 4.29 -8.54
CA VAL A 29 12.43 4.32 -8.48
C VAL A 29 12.96 3.04 -9.11
N ASP A 30 13.93 3.20 -10.01
CA ASP A 30 14.66 2.05 -10.54
C ASP A 30 15.81 1.75 -9.58
N GLU A 31 15.78 0.58 -8.94
CA GLU A 31 16.78 0.20 -7.97
C GLU A 31 18.18 0.13 -8.59
N GLU A 32 18.27 -0.32 -9.85
CA GLU A 32 19.54 -0.47 -10.53
C GLU A 32 20.12 0.88 -10.98
N ASN A 33 19.23 1.85 -11.22
CA ASN A 33 19.64 3.20 -11.63
C ASN A 33 18.84 4.24 -10.84
N LYS A 34 19.39 4.64 -9.70
CA LYS A 34 18.74 5.58 -8.79
C LYS A 34 18.45 6.95 -9.40
N ARG A 35 19.01 7.24 -10.57
CA ARG A 35 18.74 8.50 -11.27
C ARG A 35 17.41 8.46 -12.03
N LYS A 36 16.86 7.27 -12.24
CA LYS A 36 15.58 7.13 -12.90
C LYS A 36 14.45 7.15 -11.86
N ILE A 37 14.05 8.36 -11.52
CA ILE A 37 12.93 8.58 -10.60
C ILE A 37 11.81 9.18 -11.41
N ASN A 38 10.64 8.54 -11.35
CA ASN A 38 9.46 9.01 -12.05
C ASN A 38 8.36 9.28 -11.04
N VAL A 39 7.83 10.50 -11.03
CA VAL A 39 6.77 10.89 -10.11
C VAL A 39 5.47 10.99 -10.89
N VAL A 40 4.45 10.23 -10.45
CA VAL A 40 3.15 10.21 -11.10
C VAL A 40 2.10 10.65 -10.09
N GLN A 41 1.31 11.65 -10.46
CA GLN A 41 0.22 12.10 -9.62
C GLN A 41 -0.90 11.06 -9.65
N ASN A 42 -1.46 10.74 -8.49
CA ASN A 42 -2.56 9.78 -8.39
C ASN A 42 -3.87 10.47 -8.75
N ASP A 43 -4.41 10.21 -9.92
CA ASP A 43 -5.66 10.80 -10.37
C ASP A 43 -6.89 10.16 -9.70
N ALA A 44 -6.70 9.07 -8.97
CA ALA A 44 -7.78 8.40 -8.24
C ALA A 44 -7.98 8.96 -6.82
N VAL A 45 -7.16 9.94 -6.40
CA VAL A 45 -7.18 10.44 -5.01
C VAL A 45 -8.55 10.94 -4.59
N ASN A 46 -9.32 11.50 -5.50
CA ASN A 46 -10.66 12.04 -5.25
C ASN A 46 -11.78 11.13 -5.77
N ALA A 47 -11.46 9.92 -6.18
CA ALA A 47 -12.48 9.00 -6.70
C ALA A 47 -13.49 8.66 -5.61
N ILE A 48 -14.78 8.65 -5.96
CA ILE A 48 -15.84 8.27 -5.03
C ILE A 48 -15.77 6.78 -4.73
N ARG A 49 -15.50 5.97 -5.75
CA ARG A 49 -15.39 4.52 -5.64
C ARG A 49 -14.21 4.04 -6.46
N GLY A 50 -13.70 2.89 -6.06
CA GLY A 50 -12.66 2.21 -6.84
C GLY A 50 -11.31 2.89 -6.82
N ALA A 51 -11.05 3.78 -5.86
CA ALA A 51 -9.76 4.46 -5.78
C ALA A 51 -8.60 3.48 -5.69
N GLY A 52 -8.75 2.42 -4.87
CA GLY A 52 -7.70 1.42 -4.70
C GLY A 52 -7.42 0.65 -5.98
N ILE A 53 -8.46 0.24 -6.70
CA ILE A 53 -8.33 -0.50 -7.96
C ILE A 53 -7.69 0.39 -9.03
N ARG A 54 -8.09 1.65 -9.13
CA ARG A 54 -7.50 2.57 -10.10
C ARG A 54 -6.03 2.83 -9.78
N ALA A 55 -5.70 2.98 -8.51
CA ALA A 55 -4.32 3.14 -8.08
C ALA A 55 -3.50 1.90 -8.42
N ALA A 56 -4.04 0.70 -8.16
CA ALA A 56 -3.36 -0.55 -8.50
C ALA A 56 -3.12 -0.64 -10.01
N GLN A 57 -4.11 -0.24 -10.82
CA GLN A 57 -3.96 -0.27 -12.27
C GLN A 57 -2.83 0.66 -12.72
N THR A 58 -2.74 1.85 -12.14
CA THR A 58 -1.65 2.78 -12.44
C THR A 58 -0.29 2.15 -12.16
N VAL A 59 -0.16 1.49 -11.01
CA VAL A 59 1.08 0.83 -10.61
C VAL A 59 1.42 -0.31 -11.57
N ILE A 60 0.43 -1.11 -11.96
CA ILE A 60 0.61 -2.22 -12.90
C ILE A 60 1.05 -1.68 -14.27
N ASP A 61 0.39 -0.62 -14.75
CA ASP A 61 0.71 -0.02 -16.05
C ASP A 61 2.13 0.55 -16.08
N GLN A 62 2.62 1.03 -14.95
CA GLN A 62 3.98 1.54 -14.80
C GLN A 62 5.01 0.43 -14.63
N LYS A 63 4.58 -0.82 -14.61
CA LYS A 63 5.44 -2.01 -14.55
C LYS A 63 6.27 -2.09 -13.28
N ALA A 64 5.73 -1.65 -12.17
CA ALA A 64 6.39 -1.80 -10.87
C ALA A 64 6.44 -3.28 -10.49
N GLU A 65 7.47 -3.67 -9.79
CA GLU A 65 7.64 -5.03 -9.28
C GLU A 65 7.42 -5.10 -7.78
N VAL A 66 7.57 -3.95 -7.10
CA VAL A 66 7.43 -3.84 -5.66
C VAL A 66 6.65 -2.57 -5.34
N VAL A 67 5.78 -2.64 -4.35
CA VAL A 67 5.06 -1.48 -3.81
C VAL A 67 5.42 -1.35 -2.33
N ILE A 68 5.73 -0.12 -1.91
CA ILE A 68 5.95 0.21 -0.51
C ILE A 68 4.88 1.21 -0.11
N THR A 69 4.07 0.86 0.90
CA THR A 69 2.97 1.71 1.35
C THR A 69 2.68 1.43 2.83
N GLY A 70 1.90 2.28 3.48
CA GLY A 70 1.52 2.07 4.87
C GLY A 70 0.41 1.04 5.02
N ASN A 71 -0.69 1.26 4.32
CA ASN A 71 -1.85 0.37 4.37
C ASN A 71 -2.44 0.19 2.99
N ILE A 72 -3.06 -0.96 2.77
CA ILE A 72 -3.67 -1.27 1.49
C ILE A 72 -4.95 -2.08 1.75
N GLY A 73 -6.02 -1.76 1.03
CA GLY A 73 -7.27 -2.50 1.13
C GLY A 73 -7.21 -3.82 0.37
N PRO A 74 -8.21 -4.70 0.57
CA PRO A 74 -8.19 -6.04 -0.04
C PRO A 74 -8.28 -6.03 -1.57
N ASN A 75 -9.04 -5.12 -2.16
CA ASN A 75 -9.19 -5.11 -3.61
C ASN A 75 -7.89 -4.73 -4.34
N PRO A 76 -7.22 -3.62 -4.00
CA PRO A 76 -5.93 -3.33 -4.61
C PRO A 76 -4.86 -4.35 -4.25
N PHE A 77 -4.91 -4.91 -3.03
CA PHE A 77 -3.98 -5.95 -2.62
C PHE A 77 -4.08 -7.16 -3.58
N ASP A 78 -5.29 -7.64 -3.80
CA ASP A 78 -5.52 -8.79 -4.68
C ASP A 78 -5.08 -8.49 -6.12
N ALA A 79 -5.38 -7.28 -6.61
CA ALA A 79 -5.00 -6.89 -7.96
C ALA A 79 -3.48 -6.89 -8.15
N LEU A 80 -2.75 -6.31 -7.20
CA LEU A 80 -1.29 -6.26 -7.26
C LEU A 80 -0.68 -7.64 -7.14
N ARG A 81 -1.16 -8.45 -6.21
CA ARG A 81 -0.66 -9.82 -6.02
C ARG A 81 -0.90 -10.68 -7.26
N SER A 82 -2.06 -10.54 -7.88
CA SER A 82 -2.38 -11.27 -9.12
C SER A 82 -1.46 -10.89 -10.26
N SER A 83 -0.90 -9.68 -10.22
CA SER A 83 0.05 -9.21 -11.23
C SER A 83 1.50 -9.53 -10.88
N GLY A 84 1.74 -10.27 -9.80
CA GLY A 84 3.08 -10.66 -9.39
C GLY A 84 3.85 -9.59 -8.64
N ILE A 85 3.18 -8.54 -8.18
CA ILE A 85 3.81 -7.44 -7.47
C ILE A 85 3.88 -7.75 -5.98
N LYS A 86 5.04 -7.56 -5.37
CA LYS A 86 5.23 -7.73 -3.94
C LYS A 86 4.91 -6.42 -3.23
N ILE A 87 4.33 -6.51 -2.04
CA ILE A 87 3.87 -5.35 -1.28
C ILE A 87 4.55 -5.36 0.08
N PHE A 88 5.18 -4.24 0.43
CA PHE A 88 5.88 -4.09 1.70
C PHE A 88 5.26 -2.94 2.51
N GLN A 89 5.19 -3.12 3.82
CA GLN A 89 4.63 -2.13 4.71
C GLN A 89 5.72 -1.21 5.25
N ALA A 90 5.51 0.09 5.11
CA ALA A 90 6.37 1.10 5.70
C ALA A 90 5.76 1.58 7.02
N PRO A 91 6.58 1.87 8.04
CA PRO A 91 6.05 2.41 9.29
C PRO A 91 5.53 3.84 9.10
N PRO A 92 4.59 4.28 9.94
CA PRO A 92 4.07 5.65 9.85
C PRO A 92 5.17 6.67 10.11
N GLY A 93 5.10 7.79 9.38
CA GLY A 93 6.03 8.91 9.58
C GLY A 93 7.38 8.75 8.91
N ILE A 94 7.60 7.70 8.14
CA ILE A 94 8.87 7.49 7.44
C ILE A 94 8.90 8.27 6.13
N LYS A 95 10.08 8.78 5.77
CA LYS A 95 10.27 9.45 4.47
C LYS A 95 10.43 8.41 3.37
N VAL A 96 10.10 8.81 2.14
CA VAL A 96 10.23 7.94 0.97
C VAL A 96 11.65 7.39 0.84
N LYS A 97 12.66 8.26 0.97
CA LYS A 97 14.06 7.81 0.87
C LYS A 97 14.44 6.81 1.95
N ASP A 98 13.91 6.98 3.16
CA ASP A 98 14.22 6.08 4.27
C ASP A 98 13.52 4.74 4.10
N ALA A 99 12.28 4.75 3.59
CA ALA A 99 11.57 3.52 3.27
C ALA A 99 12.31 2.73 2.19
N LEU A 100 12.83 3.43 1.18
CA LEU A 100 13.61 2.79 0.12
C LEU A 100 14.87 2.16 0.67
N SER A 101 15.58 2.87 1.55
CA SER A 101 16.78 2.36 2.21
C SER A 101 16.46 1.12 3.06
N ASP A 102 15.39 1.21 3.85
CA ASP A 102 14.96 0.08 4.69
C ASP A 102 14.57 -1.13 3.85
N PHE A 103 13.94 -0.90 2.72
CA PHE A 103 13.60 -2.00 1.81
C PHE A 103 14.87 -2.71 1.33
N LYS A 104 15.89 -1.95 0.93
CA LYS A 104 17.15 -2.53 0.45
C LYS A 104 17.88 -3.30 1.53
N GLU A 105 17.71 -2.91 2.79
CA GLU A 105 18.33 -3.57 3.94
C GLU A 105 17.45 -4.67 4.53
N ASN A 106 16.37 -5.02 3.87
CA ASN A 106 15.41 -6.06 4.30
C ASN A 106 14.78 -5.76 5.65
N LYS A 107 14.54 -4.49 5.95
CA LYS A 107 13.94 -4.06 7.21
C LYS A 107 12.43 -3.87 7.14
N LEU A 108 11.83 -3.90 5.95
CA LEU A 108 10.39 -3.77 5.79
C LEU A 108 9.74 -5.14 5.80
N THR A 109 8.52 -5.20 6.31
CA THR A 109 7.73 -6.43 6.36
C THR A 109 6.92 -6.57 5.09
N GLU A 110 7.04 -7.72 4.43
CA GLU A 110 6.21 -8.00 3.26
C GLU A 110 4.79 -8.33 3.70
N ILE A 111 3.81 -7.73 3.02
CA ILE A 111 2.39 -8.04 3.25
C ILE A 111 2.03 -9.19 2.33
N THR A 112 1.87 -10.38 2.88
CA THR A 112 1.55 -11.58 2.11
C THR A 112 0.08 -11.96 2.20
N SER A 113 -0.63 -11.45 3.20
CA SER A 113 -2.07 -11.66 3.36
C SER A 113 -2.65 -10.54 4.20
N LEU A 114 -3.96 -10.35 4.09
CA LEU A 114 -4.68 -9.37 4.90
C LEU A 114 -5.65 -10.10 5.80
N PHE A 115 -5.76 -9.64 7.06
CA PHE A 115 -6.79 -10.14 7.95
C PHE A 115 -8.14 -9.59 7.52
N ARG A 116 -9.10 -10.47 7.50
CA ARG A 116 -10.45 -10.11 7.12
C ARG A 116 -11.41 -10.57 8.22
N GLY A 117 -11.68 -9.72 9.12
CA GLY A 117 -12.57 -10.01 10.18
C GLY A 117 -11.99 -10.02 11.54
N ARG A 118 -11.49 -10.62 11.74
CA ARG A 118 -11.17 -10.39 12.78
C ARG A 118 -10.65 -9.72 13.17
N GLY A 119 -10.30 -10.00 13.12
CA GLY A 119 -9.81 -9.14 13.50
C GLY A 119 -9.04 -8.93 13.74
N PHE A 120 -8.65 -9.41 14.26
CA PHE A 120 -7.83 -8.94 14.63
C PHE A 120 -7.65 -8.52 14.97
N GLY A 121 -8.02 -9.06 15.17
CA GLY A 121 -7.79 -8.44 15.58
C GLY A 121 -7.85 -8.38 16.00
N ARG A 122 -8.24 -8.95 16.44
CA ARG A 122 -8.30 -8.73 16.97
C ARG A 122 -8.46 -8.59 17.37
N GLY A 123 -9.02 -9.39 17.39
CA GLY A 123 -9.25 -9.09 17.71
C GLY A 123 -9.65 -9.29 17.92
N ARG A 124 -10.32 -9.74 18.33
CA ARG A 124 -10.81 -9.71 18.44
C ARG A 124 -11.16 -9.62 18.58
N GLY A 125 -11.64 -10.22 18.63
CA GLY A 125 -12.06 -9.97 18.53
C GLY A 125 -12.48 -10.25 18.49
N PHE A 126 -13.19 -10.45 19.01
CA PHE A 126 -13.76 -10.47 18.79
C PHE A 126 -14.19 -10.44 18.68
N GLY A 127 -14.64 -11.04 18.71
CA GLY A 127 -15.16 -10.77 18.40
C GLY A 127 -15.67 -10.97 18.17
N ARG A 128 -16.32 -11.04 18.40
CA ARG A 128 -16.88 -10.99 18.08
C ARG A 128 -17.13 -10.65 17.90
N GLY A 129 -17.65 -11.39 18.14
CA GLY A 129 -17.96 -10.94 17.86
C GLY A 129 -18.13 -10.94 17.42
N PHE A 130 -18.40 -10.65 17.22
CA PHE A 130 -18.59 -10.38 16.71
C PHE A 130 -18.80 -10.19 16.42
N GLY A 131 -19.64 -11.08 16.77
CA GLY A 131 -19.84 -10.71 16.43
C GLY A 131 -20.08 -10.73 16.02
N ARG A 132 -20.49 -10.60 15.99
CA ARG A 132 -20.76 -10.39 15.61
C ARG A 132 -20.65 -9.93 15.27
N GLY A 133 -21.31 -10.73 15.57
CA GLY A 133 -21.18 -10.19 15.15
C GLY A 133 -21.00 -10.05 14.64
N PHE A 134 -20.86 -9.56 14.24
CA PHE A 134 -20.58 -9.20 13.81
C PHE A 134 -20.51 -8.86 13.53
N GLY A 135 -21.57 -9.79 13.94
CA GLY A 135 -21.49 -9.36 13.65
C GLY A 135 -21.43 -9.16 13.24
N ARG A 136 -21.72 -9.00 13.16
CA ARG A 136 -21.69 -8.63 12.91
C ARG A 136 -21.29 -8.18 12.62
N GLY A 137 -21.76 -8.85 12.69
CA GLY A 137 -21.43 -8.32 12.42
C GLY A 137 -21.07 -8.13 12.10
N ARG A 138 -21.36 -7.97 12.08
CA ARG A 138 -21.03 -7.56 12.00
C ARG A 138 -20.46 -7.13 11.89
N LYS A 139 -20.67 -7.19 11.68
CA LYS A 139 -20.13 -6.78 11.71
C LYS A 139 -19.44 -6.37 11.55
N SER A 140 -19.83 -6.84 11.44
CA SER A 140 -19.16 -6.38 11.53
C SER A 140 -18.59 -6.36 11.48
N PHE A 141 -18.89 -6.62 11.70
CA PHE A 141 -18.17 -6.44 11.91
C PHE A 141 -17.82 -6.35 11.78
#